data_1356e48665316b5e124a2d236517e616
#
_entry.id   1356e48665316b5e124a2d236517e616
#
_cell.length_a   1.000
_cell.length_b   1.000
_cell.length_c   1.000
_cell.angle_alpha   90.00
_cell.angle_beta   90.00
_cell.angle_gamma   90.00
#
_symmetry.space_group_name_H-M   'P 1'
#
loop_
_entity.id
_entity.type
_entity.pdbx_description
1 polymer ?
#
loop_
_entity_poly.entity_id
_entity_poly.type
_entity_poly.pdbx_seq_one_letter_code
_entity_poly.pdbx_strand_id
1 'polypeptide(L)'
;MHAVVVTVTVNDREAATSQLRENVVPGVSQAPGFVAGYWTRGDDGGLSMVVFESEDAAKTMSERVPSLVTDAVTIKNIEVREVVAHA
;
A
#
# COMPACT_ATOMS: atom_id res chain seq x y z
N MET A 1 8.33 2.33 -14.23
CA MET A 1 7.54 2.39 -12.99
C MET A 1 7.26 1.00 -12.45
N HIS A 2 7.24 0.90 -11.12
CA HIS A 2 6.93 -0.35 -10.43
C HIS A 2 5.87 -0.08 -9.36
N ALA A 3 5.03 -1.06 -9.10
CA ALA A 3 3.95 -0.95 -8.14
C ALA A 3 4.16 -1.93 -6.98
N VAL A 4 3.78 -1.48 -5.78
CA VAL A 4 3.66 -2.34 -4.61
C VAL A 4 2.19 -2.69 -4.47
N VAL A 5 1.87 -3.96 -4.57
CA VAL A 5 0.49 -4.46 -4.45
C VAL A 5 0.38 -5.19 -3.11
N VAL A 6 -0.49 -4.69 -2.24
CA VAL A 6 -0.68 -5.25 -0.91
C VAL A 6 -2.11 -5.73 -0.76
N THR A 7 -2.27 -6.98 -0.36
CA THR A 7 -3.58 -7.56 -0.05
C THR A 7 -3.67 -7.77 1.46
N VAL A 8 -4.76 -7.31 2.07
CA VAL A 8 -4.94 -7.40 3.52
C VAL A 8 -6.32 -7.94 3.87
N THR A 9 -6.43 -8.54 5.05
CA THR A 9 -7.71 -8.79 5.70
C THR A 9 -7.95 -7.63 6.66
N VAL A 10 -9.14 -7.04 6.63
CA VAL A 10 -9.50 -5.94 7.51
C VAL A 10 -10.16 -6.51 8.76
N ASN A 11 -9.55 -6.29 9.91
CA ASN A 11 -10.02 -6.78 11.20
C ASN A 11 -10.92 -5.75 11.89
N ASP A 12 -10.65 -4.47 11.68
CA ASP A 12 -11.41 -3.35 12.25
C ASP A 12 -11.50 -2.25 11.19
N ARG A 13 -12.69 -2.09 10.60
CA ARG A 13 -12.89 -1.17 9.47
C ARG A 13 -12.65 0.28 9.83
N GLU A 14 -13.13 0.71 10.98
CA GLU A 14 -12.97 2.11 11.40
C GLU A 14 -11.51 2.43 11.69
N ALA A 15 -10.85 1.57 12.44
CA ALA A 15 -9.43 1.75 12.76
C ALA A 15 -8.58 1.69 11.51
N ALA A 16 -8.87 0.78 10.58
CA ALA A 16 -8.15 0.67 9.33
C ALA A 16 -8.29 1.94 8.48
N THR A 17 -9.50 2.48 8.38
CA THR A 17 -9.76 3.71 7.61
C THR A 17 -9.05 4.91 8.22
N SER A 18 -9.12 5.07 9.55
CA SER A 18 -8.43 6.16 10.25
C SER A 18 -6.93 6.05 10.06
N GLN A 19 -6.38 4.86 10.15
CA GLN A 19 -4.96 4.63 9.99
C GLN A 19 -4.48 4.95 8.58
N LEU A 20 -5.26 4.59 7.56
CA LEU A 20 -4.94 4.95 6.19
C LEU A 20 -4.81 6.47 6.04
N ARG A 21 -5.81 7.21 6.51
CA ARG A 21 -5.84 8.66 6.37
C ARG A 21 -4.76 9.36 7.17
N GLU A 22 -4.49 8.90 8.38
CA GLU A 22 -3.61 9.59 9.32
C GLU A 22 -2.14 9.22 9.18
N ASN A 23 -1.85 7.96 8.82
CA ASN A 23 -0.49 7.44 8.84
C ASN A 23 -0.02 6.88 7.50
N VAL A 24 -0.81 6.00 6.88
CA VAL A 24 -0.36 5.27 5.69
C VAL A 24 -0.26 6.18 4.48
N VAL A 25 -1.34 6.87 4.14
CA VAL A 25 -1.36 7.75 2.97
C VAL A 25 -0.33 8.87 3.07
N PRO A 26 -0.25 9.63 4.18
CA PRO A 26 0.80 10.65 4.30
C PRO A 26 2.22 10.08 4.23
N GLY A 27 2.47 8.95 4.91
CA GLY A 27 3.80 8.36 4.93
C GLY A 27 4.24 7.85 3.57
N VAL A 28 3.33 7.20 2.86
CA VAL A 28 3.61 6.66 1.52
C VAL A 28 3.76 7.78 0.49
N SER A 29 2.88 8.78 0.53
CA SER A 29 2.89 9.86 -0.47
C SER A 29 4.14 10.75 -0.38
N GLN A 30 4.81 10.74 0.76
CA GLN A 30 6.05 11.51 0.95
C GLN A 30 7.30 10.70 0.65
N ALA A 31 7.17 9.42 0.34
CA ALA A 31 8.32 8.57 0.06
C ALA A 31 8.97 8.96 -1.27
N PRO A 32 10.32 8.87 -1.36
CA PRO A 32 11.01 9.17 -2.61
C PRO A 32 10.53 8.29 -3.76
N GLY A 33 10.26 8.91 -4.91
CA GLY A 33 9.83 8.20 -6.10
C GLY A 33 8.34 7.90 -6.18
N PHE A 34 7.55 8.35 -5.22
CA PHE A 34 6.09 8.14 -5.23
C PHE A 34 5.46 8.78 -6.47
N VAL A 35 4.58 8.04 -7.15
CA VAL A 35 3.83 8.51 -8.32
C VAL A 35 2.34 8.60 -8.03
N ALA A 36 1.74 7.49 -7.59
CA ALA A 36 0.31 7.41 -7.33
C ALA A 36 0.01 6.26 -6.38
N GLY A 37 -1.13 6.33 -5.72
CA GLY A 37 -1.56 5.26 -4.83
C GLY A 37 -3.07 5.17 -4.76
N TYR A 38 -3.55 3.92 -4.65
CA TYR A 38 -4.97 3.62 -4.52
C TYR A 38 -5.13 2.56 -3.44
N TRP A 39 -5.99 2.87 -2.47
CA TRP A 39 -6.34 1.95 -1.39
C TRP A 39 -7.80 1.60 -1.53
N THR A 40 -8.09 0.33 -1.78
CA THR A 40 -9.44 -0.14 -2.06
C THR A 40 -9.91 -1.11 -0.98
N ARG A 41 -11.22 -1.25 -0.86
CA ARG A 41 -11.85 -2.20 0.07
C ARG A 41 -12.92 -3.00 -0.65
N GLY A 42 -12.86 -4.31 -0.49
CA GLY A 42 -13.90 -5.22 -0.93
C GLY A 42 -14.61 -5.86 0.27
N ASP A 43 -15.38 -6.89 0.02
CA ASP A 43 -16.16 -7.56 1.06
C ASP A 43 -15.27 -8.27 2.09
N ASP A 44 -14.18 -8.86 1.64
CA ASP A 44 -13.32 -9.69 2.49
C ASP A 44 -12.03 -9.02 2.95
N GLY A 45 -11.78 -7.80 2.51
CA GLY A 45 -10.54 -7.12 2.87
C GLY A 45 -10.20 -5.99 1.95
N GLY A 46 -8.93 -5.63 1.91
CA GLY A 46 -8.44 -4.52 1.11
C GLY A 46 -7.36 -4.93 0.13
N LEU A 47 -7.26 -4.16 -0.94
CA LEU A 47 -6.16 -4.27 -1.89
C LEU A 47 -5.68 -2.86 -2.19
N SER A 48 -4.38 -2.65 -2.08
CA SER A 48 -3.79 -1.36 -2.42
C SER A 48 -2.75 -1.53 -3.52
N MET A 49 -2.63 -0.49 -4.34
CA MET A 49 -1.60 -0.42 -5.36
C MET A 49 -0.94 0.95 -5.27
N VAL A 50 0.35 0.95 -5.00
CA VAL A 50 1.13 2.18 -4.90
C VAL A 50 2.24 2.13 -5.92
N VAL A 51 2.30 3.15 -6.77
CA VAL A 51 3.23 3.21 -7.90
C VAL A 51 4.40 4.11 -7.58
N PHE A 52 5.61 3.63 -7.89
CA PHE A 52 6.87 4.36 -7.74
C PHE A 52 7.61 4.48 -9.07
N GLU A 53 8.48 5.47 -9.19
CA GLU A 53 9.25 5.72 -10.41
C GLU A 53 10.21 4.57 -10.74
N SER A 54 10.74 3.88 -9.73
CA SER A 54 11.76 2.86 -9.90
C SER A 54 11.43 1.59 -9.13
N GLU A 55 12.07 0.50 -9.54
CA GLU A 55 11.98 -0.78 -8.83
C GLU A 55 12.55 -0.67 -7.42
N ASP A 56 13.68 0.03 -7.26
CA ASP A 56 14.32 0.20 -5.96
C ASP A 56 13.40 0.92 -4.98
N ALA A 57 12.73 1.99 -5.42
CA ALA A 57 11.79 2.73 -4.58
C ALA A 57 10.61 1.83 -4.16
N ALA A 58 10.09 1.02 -5.09
CA ALA A 58 8.99 0.09 -4.80
C ALA A 58 9.43 -0.98 -3.82
N LYS A 59 10.62 -1.55 -4.01
CA LYS A 59 11.15 -2.57 -3.09
C LYS A 59 11.35 -2.01 -1.68
N THR A 60 11.90 -0.81 -1.57
CA THR A 60 12.07 -0.15 -0.27
C THR A 60 10.74 0.03 0.43
N MET A 61 9.71 0.48 -0.30
CA MET A 61 8.38 0.63 0.29
C MET A 61 7.78 -0.72 0.70
N SER A 62 7.97 -1.77 -0.11
CA SER A 62 7.43 -3.10 0.22
C SER A 62 7.99 -3.62 1.55
N GLU A 63 9.22 -3.28 1.86
CA GLU A 63 9.86 -3.65 3.12
C GLU A 63 9.34 -2.83 4.30
N ARG A 64 8.86 -1.60 4.04
CA ARG A 64 8.32 -0.72 5.09
C ARG A 64 6.86 -0.98 5.43
N VAL A 65 6.11 -1.57 4.51
CA VAL A 65 4.65 -1.78 4.68
C VAL A 65 4.29 -2.46 6.00
N PRO A 66 4.97 -3.54 6.42
CA PRO A 66 4.62 -4.17 7.69
C PRO A 66 4.71 -3.24 8.91
N SER A 67 5.57 -2.23 8.86
CA SER A 67 5.71 -1.27 9.97
C SER A 67 4.68 -0.13 9.90
N LEU A 68 3.97 0.01 8.79
CA LEU A 68 2.96 1.07 8.60
C LEU A 68 1.56 0.63 9.02
N VAL A 69 1.35 -0.66 9.23
CA VAL A 69 0.04 -1.20 9.58
C VAL A 69 0.01 -1.65 11.05
N THR A 70 -1.20 -1.68 11.61
CA THR A 70 -1.41 -2.18 12.98
C THR A 70 -2.32 -3.40 12.95
N ASP A 71 -2.80 -3.81 14.13
CA ASP A 71 -3.71 -4.95 14.27
C ASP A 71 -5.07 -4.74 13.58
N ALA A 72 -5.36 -3.52 13.12
CA ALA A 72 -6.59 -3.25 12.37
C ALA A 72 -6.65 -4.01 11.04
N VAL A 73 -5.50 -4.41 10.49
CA VAL A 73 -5.41 -5.23 9.29
C VAL A 73 -4.37 -6.32 9.46
N THR A 74 -4.55 -7.40 8.71
CA THR A 74 -3.57 -8.49 8.60
C THR A 74 -3.09 -8.55 7.17
N ILE A 75 -1.79 -8.43 6.94
CA ILE A 75 -1.22 -8.49 5.59
C ILE A 75 -1.26 -9.95 5.12
N LYS A 76 -1.89 -10.17 3.96
CA LYS A 76 -1.95 -11.49 3.32
C LYS A 76 -0.85 -11.67 2.29
N ASN A 77 -0.52 -10.61 1.54
CA ASN A 77 0.47 -10.69 0.49
C ASN A 77 1.01 -9.29 0.15
N ILE A 78 2.29 -9.24 -0.20
CA ILE A 78 2.95 -8.02 -0.71
C ILE A 78 3.73 -8.43 -1.94
N GLU A 79 3.49 -7.75 -3.06
CA GLU A 79 4.20 -8.00 -4.31
C GLU A 79 4.73 -6.71 -4.90
N VAL A 80 5.90 -6.76 -5.53
CA VAL A 80 6.40 -5.67 -6.37
C VAL A 80 6.23 -6.12 -7.81
N ARG A 81 5.55 -5.29 -8.61
CA ARG A 81 5.24 -5.60 -10.01
C ARG A 81 5.68 -4.48 -10.93
N GLU A 82 6.12 -4.82 -12.13
CA GLU A 82 6.40 -3.82 -13.15
C GLU A 82 5.08 -3.26 -13.69
N VAL A 83 5.01 -1.94 -13.84
CA VAL A 83 3.86 -1.30 -14.49
C VAL A 83 4.10 -1.33 -15.99
N VAL A 84 3.29 -2.08 -16.72
CA VAL A 84 3.48 -2.27 -18.16
C VAL A 84 2.66 -1.31 -19.01
N ALA A 85 1.65 -0.67 -18.42
CA ALA A 85 0.85 0.35 -19.09
C ALA A 85 0.08 1.16 -18.06
N HIS A 86 -0.21 2.42 -18.39
CA HIS A 86 -1.06 3.28 -17.55
C HIS A 86 -1.73 4.33 -18.43
N ALA A 87 -2.76 4.95 -17.90
CA ALA A 87 -3.47 6.02 -18.61
C ALA A 87 -3.57 7.25 -17.72
#